data_36b02d7b981d5ecf06ec9060cd0bd96b
#
_entry.id   36b02d7b981d5ecf06ec9060cd0bd96b
#
_cell.length_a   1.000
_cell.length_b   1.000
_cell.length_c   1.000
_cell.angle_alpha   90.00
_cell.angle_beta   90.00
_cell.angle_gamma   90.00
#
_symmetry.space_group_name_H-M   'P 1'
#
loop_
_entity.id
_entity.type
_entity.pdbx_description
1 polymer ?
#
loop_
_entity_poly.entity_id
_entity_poly.type
_entity_poly.pdbx_seq_one_letter_code
_entity_poly.pdbx_strand_id
1 'polypeptide(L)'
;YPCFEQPDLKARWTFHVTAPATGAVLSGAPEAGREEMSDGVRVSFAPTPPLSSYVTAVAVGPYHRVDGRWHGDRQSVELGVLCRASLAPHLDAEEILDITRRGLDFFTAAFDQDYPWGKYDQIFVPEYNLGAMENPGLVTFTEAYVFRGAATAAQREARSNTILHEMAHMWFGDLVTMRWWD
;
A
#
# COMPACT_ATOMS: atom_id res chain seq x y z
N TYR A 1 3.97 3.87 18.61
CA TYR A 1 4.30 5.21 19.09
C TYR A 1 3.15 5.80 19.89
N PRO A 2 3.41 6.67 20.90
CA PRO A 2 2.34 7.31 21.66
C PRO A 2 1.56 8.29 20.76
N CYS A 3 0.24 8.12 20.68
CA CYS A 3 -0.65 8.99 19.93
C CYS A 3 -2.07 8.94 20.50
N PHE A 4 -2.93 9.83 20.04
CA PHE A 4 -4.36 9.75 20.28
C PHE A 4 -4.94 8.77 19.26
N GLU A 5 -5.13 7.51 19.67
CA GLU A 5 -5.63 6.45 18.80
C GLU A 5 -7.17 6.45 18.78
N GLN A 6 -7.72 7.45 18.12
CA GLN A 6 -9.14 7.54 17.80
C GLN A 6 -9.26 7.74 16.29
N PRO A 7 -10.07 6.95 15.56
CA PRO A 7 -10.04 6.92 14.10
C PRO A 7 -10.29 8.28 13.43
N ASP A 8 -11.14 9.12 13.98
CA ASP A 8 -11.46 10.45 13.43
C ASP A 8 -10.47 11.56 13.84
N LEU A 9 -9.54 11.28 14.76
CA LEU A 9 -8.47 12.21 15.12
C LEU A 9 -7.31 12.08 14.13
N LYS A 10 -7.55 12.56 12.92
CA LYS A 10 -6.58 12.50 11.82
C LYS A 10 -5.49 13.56 11.94
N ALA A 11 -4.29 13.20 11.47
CA ALA A 11 -3.16 14.12 11.35
C ALA A 11 -2.46 13.97 9.99
N ARG A 12 -1.69 14.98 9.60
CA ARG A 12 -0.73 14.85 8.50
C ARG A 12 0.56 14.25 9.05
N TRP A 13 1.03 13.20 8.39
CA TRP A 13 2.23 12.47 8.80
C TRP A 13 3.36 12.76 7.83
N THR A 14 4.53 13.08 8.35
CA THR A 14 5.77 13.19 7.59
C THR A 14 6.77 12.21 8.17
N PHE A 15 7.18 11.23 7.37
CA PHE A 15 8.15 10.24 7.80
C PHE A 15 9.54 10.59 7.30
N HIS A 16 10.51 10.49 8.21
CA HIS A 16 11.94 10.51 7.90
C HIS A 16 12.51 9.19 8.42
N VAL A 17 12.96 8.35 7.51
CA VAL A 17 13.39 6.98 7.83
C VAL A 17 14.87 6.85 7.54
N THR A 18 15.66 6.51 8.56
CA THR A 18 17.06 6.13 8.40
C THR A 18 17.16 4.62 8.38
N ALA A 19 17.77 4.07 7.35
CA ALA A 19 17.84 2.64 7.09
C ALA A 19 19.22 2.26 6.50
N PRO A 20 19.59 0.97 6.53
CA PRO A 20 20.74 0.51 5.76
C PRO A 20 20.65 0.89 4.29
N ALA A 21 21.78 1.15 3.63
CA ALA A 21 21.83 1.57 2.22
C ALA A 21 21.26 0.53 1.24
N THR A 22 21.14 -0.73 1.69
CA THR A 22 20.63 -1.83 0.87
C THR A 22 19.14 -2.05 1.10
N GLY A 23 18.36 -1.98 0.03
CA GLY A 23 16.92 -2.28 0.06
C GLY A 23 16.03 -1.06 -0.18
N ALA A 24 14.74 -1.35 -0.27
CA ALA A 24 13.72 -0.33 -0.41
C ALA A 24 13.38 0.30 0.95
N VAL A 25 13.08 1.59 0.94
CA VAL A 25 12.49 2.31 2.06
C VAL A 25 11.18 2.91 1.53
N LEU A 26 10.06 2.54 2.14
CA LEU A 26 8.72 2.80 1.63
C LEU A 26 7.80 3.38 2.71
N SER A 27 6.87 4.22 2.30
CA SER A 27 5.79 4.74 3.14
C SER A 27 4.55 5.03 2.28
N GLY A 28 3.43 5.37 2.91
CA GLY A 28 2.19 5.73 2.21
C GLY A 28 2.30 6.96 1.31
N ALA A 29 3.18 7.91 1.63
CA ALA A 29 3.43 9.08 0.80
C ALA A 29 4.59 8.86 -0.18
N PRO A 30 4.68 9.63 -1.29
CA PRO A 30 5.83 9.61 -2.19
C PRO A 30 7.13 10.05 -1.50
N GLU A 31 8.26 9.51 -1.98
CA GLU A 31 9.59 9.98 -1.58
C GLU A 31 9.77 11.44 -2.01
N ALA A 32 10.16 12.29 -1.07
CA ALA A 32 10.42 13.71 -1.28
C ALA A 32 11.91 14.05 -1.32
N GLY A 33 12.75 13.17 -0.75
CA GLY A 33 14.19 13.34 -0.77
C GLY A 33 14.92 12.14 -0.17
N ARG A 34 16.17 11.98 -0.60
CA ARG A 34 17.08 10.92 -0.18
C ARG A 34 18.46 11.47 0.06
N GLU A 35 19.06 11.10 1.17
CA GLU A 35 20.39 11.50 1.59
C GLU A 35 21.21 10.26 1.93
N GLU A 36 22.37 10.12 1.26
CA GLU A 36 23.34 9.08 1.60
C GLU A 36 24.07 9.46 2.88
N MET A 37 24.20 8.50 3.79
CA MET A 37 24.89 8.64 5.07
C MET A 37 26.06 7.67 5.15
N SER A 38 26.97 7.87 6.10
CA SER A 38 28.15 7.01 6.28
C SER A 38 27.79 5.53 6.58
N ASP A 39 26.62 5.28 7.14
CA ASP A 39 26.18 3.98 7.61
C ASP A 39 24.79 3.57 7.06
N GLY A 40 24.28 4.29 6.04
CA GLY A 40 22.96 3.99 5.49
C GLY A 40 22.42 5.07 4.58
N VAL A 41 21.11 5.19 4.54
CA VAL A 41 20.36 6.18 3.79
C VAL A 41 19.28 6.80 4.67
N ARG A 42 19.07 8.09 4.55
CA ARG A 42 17.92 8.78 5.12
C ARG A 42 16.94 9.14 4.01
N VAL A 43 15.74 8.61 4.09
CA VAL A 43 14.65 8.89 3.15
C VAL A 43 13.60 9.75 3.83
N SER A 44 13.24 10.85 3.18
CA SER A 44 12.17 11.74 3.61
C SER A 44 10.98 11.60 2.68
N PHE A 45 9.79 11.47 3.24
CA PHE A 45 8.55 11.36 2.49
C PHE A 45 7.76 12.66 2.52
N ALA A 46 6.98 12.92 1.49
CA ALA A 46 6.05 14.05 1.47
C ALA A 46 5.02 13.92 2.61
N PRO A 47 4.48 15.05 3.12
CA PRO A 47 3.39 15.00 4.08
C PRO A 47 2.17 14.27 3.50
N THR A 48 1.56 13.38 4.27
CA THR A 48 0.32 12.70 3.87
C THR A 48 -0.86 13.68 3.85
N PRO A 49 -1.96 13.38 3.14
CA PRO A 49 -3.27 13.90 3.53
C PRO A 49 -3.58 13.56 5.00
N PRO A 50 -4.61 14.16 5.63
CA PRO A 50 -5.00 13.78 6.98
C PRO A 50 -5.38 12.29 7.06
N LEU A 51 -4.65 11.52 7.90
CA LEU A 51 -4.82 10.08 8.10
C LEU A 51 -5.00 9.76 9.58
N SER A 52 -5.80 8.73 9.86
CA SER A 52 -5.83 8.08 11.17
C SER A 52 -4.47 7.47 11.50
N SER A 53 -4.13 7.40 12.78
CA SER A 53 -2.83 6.85 13.22
C SER A 53 -2.64 5.38 12.85
N TYR A 54 -3.70 4.59 12.85
CA TYR A 54 -3.65 3.13 12.65
C TYR A 54 -3.34 2.72 11.21
N VAL A 55 -3.59 3.58 10.22
CA VAL A 55 -3.31 3.30 8.79
C VAL A 55 -1.99 3.88 8.29
N THR A 56 -1.09 4.28 9.17
CA THR A 56 0.25 4.73 8.78
C THR A 56 1.18 3.54 8.63
N ALA A 57 1.98 3.51 7.56
CA ALA A 57 2.89 2.40 7.28
C ALA A 57 4.29 2.87 6.86
N VAL A 58 5.29 2.11 7.29
CA VAL A 58 6.68 2.19 6.83
C VAL A 58 7.18 0.77 6.61
N ALA A 59 7.82 0.52 5.47
CA ALA A 59 8.47 -0.74 5.18
C ALA A 59 9.93 -0.52 4.75
N VAL A 60 10.83 -1.35 5.26
CA VAL A 60 12.26 -1.33 4.92
C VAL A 60 12.72 -2.76 4.65
N GLY A 61 13.43 -2.98 3.56
CA GLY A 61 13.99 -4.30 3.27
C GLY A 61 14.32 -4.54 1.81
N PRO A 62 14.84 -5.74 1.49
CA PRO A 62 15.20 -6.12 0.14
C PRO A 62 13.96 -6.53 -0.67
N TYR A 63 13.12 -5.56 -1.01
CA TYR A 63 11.92 -5.76 -1.81
C TYR A 63 12.22 -5.64 -3.31
N HIS A 64 11.66 -6.57 -4.08
CA HIS A 64 11.52 -6.47 -5.52
C HIS A 64 10.25 -5.69 -5.83
N ARG A 65 10.31 -4.75 -6.78
CA ARG A 65 9.19 -3.88 -7.17
C ARG A 65 8.89 -4.05 -8.66
N VAL A 66 7.63 -4.14 -8.98
CA VAL A 66 7.09 -4.01 -10.34
C VAL A 66 6.19 -2.80 -10.37
N ASP A 67 6.50 -1.87 -11.27
CA ASP A 67 5.74 -0.64 -11.44
C ASP A 67 4.61 -0.81 -12.43
N GLY A 68 3.53 -0.08 -12.19
CA GLY A 68 2.40 0.04 -13.06
C GLY A 68 1.78 1.43 -12.99
N ARG A 69 0.72 1.63 -13.75
CA ARG A 69 -0.04 2.87 -13.73
C ARG A 69 -1.50 2.57 -14.03
N TRP A 70 -2.37 3.33 -13.40
CA TRP A 70 -3.77 3.44 -13.75
C TRP A 70 -4.06 4.83 -14.32
N HIS A 71 -4.90 4.87 -15.34
CA HIS A 71 -5.39 6.09 -15.99
C HIS A 71 -6.91 6.11 -15.94
N GLY A 72 -7.46 6.91 -15.06
CA GLY A 72 -8.88 7.24 -15.04
C GLY A 72 -9.17 8.52 -15.84
N ASP A 73 -10.43 8.87 -15.92
CA ASP A 73 -10.88 10.05 -16.69
C ASP A 73 -10.35 11.37 -16.14
N ARG A 74 -10.21 11.47 -14.83
CA ARG A 74 -9.85 12.72 -14.12
C ARG A 74 -8.45 12.70 -13.51
N GLN A 75 -7.83 11.53 -13.37
CA GLN A 75 -6.52 11.39 -12.72
C GLN A 75 -5.74 10.18 -13.22
N SER A 76 -4.45 10.18 -12.94
CA SER A 76 -3.59 8.99 -13.05
C SER A 76 -2.98 8.66 -11.71
N VAL A 77 -2.84 7.36 -11.39
CA VAL A 77 -2.26 6.85 -10.15
C VAL A 77 -1.08 5.95 -10.47
N GLU A 78 0.06 6.24 -9.87
CA GLU A 78 1.22 5.33 -9.90
C GLU A 78 0.91 4.11 -9.03
N LEU A 79 1.16 2.93 -9.59
CA LEU A 79 0.95 1.64 -8.94
C LEU A 79 2.28 0.94 -8.71
N GLY A 80 2.40 0.24 -7.60
CA GLY A 80 3.53 -0.64 -7.33
C GLY A 80 3.07 -1.97 -6.74
N VAL A 81 3.69 -3.06 -7.16
CA VAL A 81 3.51 -4.37 -6.55
C VAL A 81 4.86 -4.86 -6.05
N LEU A 82 4.95 -5.16 -4.76
CA LEU A 82 6.22 -5.45 -4.10
C LEU A 82 6.14 -6.76 -3.31
N CYS A 83 7.23 -7.53 -3.37
CA CYS A 83 7.45 -8.69 -2.49
C CYS A 83 8.91 -8.77 -2.08
N ARG A 84 9.25 -9.60 -1.08
CA ARG A 84 10.67 -9.90 -0.80
C ARG A 84 11.38 -10.31 -2.08
N ALA A 85 12.62 -9.87 -2.29
CA ALA A 85 13.43 -10.20 -3.48
C ALA A 85 13.50 -11.70 -3.76
N SER A 86 13.54 -12.55 -2.72
CA SER A 86 13.54 -14.01 -2.86
C SER A 86 12.25 -14.60 -3.44
N LEU A 87 11.14 -13.85 -3.43
CA LEU A 87 9.86 -14.26 -4.00
C LEU A 87 9.58 -13.64 -5.38
N ALA A 88 10.46 -12.78 -5.88
CA ALA A 88 10.30 -12.13 -7.18
C ALA A 88 9.92 -13.07 -8.34
N PRO A 89 10.51 -14.29 -8.46
CA PRO A 89 10.15 -15.23 -9.53
C PRO A 89 8.70 -15.77 -9.43
N HIS A 90 8.03 -15.56 -8.31
CA HIS A 90 6.68 -16.07 -8.02
C HIS A 90 5.63 -14.98 -7.99
N LEU A 91 6.03 -13.72 -8.22
CA LEU A 91 5.12 -12.59 -8.13
C LEU A 91 4.28 -12.46 -9.41
N ASP A 92 2.98 -12.71 -9.30
CA ASP A 92 2.00 -12.52 -10.39
C ASP A 92 1.65 -11.02 -10.55
N ALA A 93 2.67 -10.17 -10.76
CA ALA A 93 2.50 -8.72 -10.71
C ALA A 93 1.48 -8.20 -11.72
N GLU A 94 1.45 -8.72 -12.95
CA GLU A 94 0.51 -8.27 -13.99
C GLU A 94 -0.93 -8.61 -13.64
N GLU A 95 -1.20 -9.78 -13.05
CA GLU A 95 -2.55 -10.14 -12.59
C GLU A 95 -3.01 -9.20 -11.46
N ILE A 96 -2.12 -8.92 -10.50
CA ILE A 96 -2.40 -8.01 -9.39
C ILE A 96 -2.66 -6.59 -9.90
N LEU A 97 -1.84 -6.09 -10.82
CA LEU A 97 -2.01 -4.78 -11.44
C LEU A 97 -3.30 -4.68 -12.27
N ASP A 98 -3.70 -5.74 -12.99
CA ASP A 98 -4.95 -5.76 -13.75
C ASP A 98 -6.17 -5.69 -12.80
N ILE A 99 -6.18 -6.48 -11.72
CA ILE A 99 -7.22 -6.43 -10.69
C ILE A 99 -7.29 -5.02 -10.07
N THR A 100 -6.12 -4.44 -9.78
CA THR A 100 -6.02 -3.10 -9.19
C THR A 100 -6.61 -2.03 -10.12
N ARG A 101 -6.29 -2.06 -11.41
CA ARG A 101 -6.83 -1.11 -12.39
C ARG A 101 -8.35 -1.22 -12.50
N ARG A 102 -8.87 -2.45 -12.62
CA ARG A 102 -10.32 -2.70 -12.66
C ARG A 102 -11.03 -2.27 -11.37
N GLY A 103 -10.40 -2.48 -10.22
CA GLY A 103 -10.91 -2.02 -8.94
C GLY A 103 -11.00 -0.51 -8.86
N LEU A 104 -9.95 0.21 -9.28
CA LEU A 104 -9.95 1.67 -9.34
C LEU A 104 -11.01 2.20 -10.33
N ASP A 105 -11.17 1.59 -11.51
CA ASP A 105 -12.25 1.93 -12.44
C ASP A 105 -13.63 1.77 -11.79
N PHE A 106 -13.84 0.63 -11.14
CA PHE A 106 -15.11 0.33 -10.49
C PHE A 106 -15.43 1.29 -9.34
N PHE A 107 -14.49 1.46 -8.39
CA PHE A 107 -14.77 2.24 -7.18
C PHE A 107 -14.85 3.73 -7.46
N THR A 108 -14.02 4.28 -8.35
CA THR A 108 -14.11 5.70 -8.74
C THR A 108 -15.44 6.00 -9.43
N ALA A 109 -15.92 5.09 -10.26
CA ALA A 109 -17.23 5.23 -10.91
C ALA A 109 -18.40 5.02 -9.93
N ALA A 110 -18.33 3.99 -9.07
CA ALA A 110 -19.40 3.65 -8.13
C ALA A 110 -19.60 4.73 -7.05
N PHE A 111 -18.52 5.38 -6.61
CA PHE A 111 -18.57 6.40 -5.56
C PHE A 111 -18.58 7.83 -6.13
N ASP A 112 -18.38 8.00 -7.42
CA ASP A 112 -18.18 9.30 -8.10
C ASP A 112 -17.13 10.17 -7.36
N GLN A 113 -16.09 9.53 -6.87
CA GLN A 113 -15.03 10.14 -6.08
C GLN A 113 -13.67 9.62 -6.54
N ASP A 114 -12.77 10.53 -6.89
CA ASP A 114 -11.40 10.20 -7.26
C ASP A 114 -10.64 9.50 -6.13
N TYR A 115 -9.64 8.68 -6.48
CA TYR A 115 -8.73 8.08 -5.51
C TYR A 115 -7.90 9.18 -4.82
N PRO A 116 -7.98 9.33 -3.48
CA PRO A 116 -7.49 10.55 -2.83
C PRO A 116 -6.04 10.50 -2.35
N TRP A 117 -5.34 9.36 -2.51
CA TRP A 117 -4.08 9.09 -1.79
C TRP A 117 -2.83 9.20 -2.65
N GLY A 118 -2.95 9.59 -3.92
CA GLY A 118 -1.83 9.87 -4.84
C GLY A 118 -1.23 8.63 -5.51
N LYS A 119 -0.56 7.75 -4.78
CA LYS A 119 -0.03 6.48 -5.29
C LYS A 119 -0.72 5.28 -4.64
N TYR A 120 -0.62 4.09 -5.27
CA TYR A 120 -1.18 2.84 -4.76
C TYR A 120 -0.14 1.73 -4.84
N ASP A 121 0.67 1.58 -3.82
CA ASP A 121 1.60 0.47 -3.67
C ASP A 121 0.96 -0.67 -2.87
N GLN A 122 1.24 -1.90 -3.28
CA GLN A 122 0.82 -3.13 -2.63
C GLN A 122 2.06 -3.92 -2.27
N ILE A 123 2.29 -4.16 -0.97
CA ILE A 123 3.48 -4.85 -0.49
C ILE A 123 3.09 -6.16 0.20
N PHE A 124 3.66 -7.27 -0.28
CA PHE A 124 3.50 -8.60 0.29
C PHE A 124 4.63 -8.86 1.28
N VAL A 125 4.28 -8.94 2.57
CA VAL A 125 5.25 -8.96 3.67
C VAL A 125 5.30 -10.31 4.38
N PRO A 126 6.48 -10.72 4.90
CA PRO A 126 6.64 -11.96 5.65
C PRO A 126 6.02 -11.85 7.06
N GLU A 127 5.70 -13.00 7.64
CA GLU A 127 5.28 -13.14 9.06
C GLU A 127 4.14 -12.19 9.46
N TYR A 128 3.21 -11.95 8.52
CA TYR A 128 2.11 -11.03 8.72
C TYR A 128 0.91 -11.76 9.31
N ASN A 129 0.50 -11.36 10.52
CA ASN A 129 -0.56 -12.02 11.28
C ASN A 129 -1.98 -11.71 10.77
N LEU A 130 -2.13 -10.65 9.97
CA LEU A 130 -3.37 -10.27 9.28
C LEU A 130 -3.35 -10.78 7.84
N GLY A 131 -4.51 -10.86 7.20
CA GLY A 131 -4.59 -11.11 5.77
C GLY A 131 -4.04 -9.95 4.96
N ALA A 132 -4.49 -8.75 5.29
CA ALA A 132 -4.06 -7.48 4.71
C ALA A 132 -4.36 -6.30 5.65
N MET A 133 -3.98 -5.08 5.22
CA MET A 133 -4.25 -3.84 5.93
C MET A 133 -4.28 -2.66 4.94
N GLU A 134 -5.28 -1.83 5.06
CA GLU A 134 -5.66 -0.74 4.17
C GLU A 134 -4.81 0.52 4.25
N ASN A 135 -3.52 0.47 4.58
CA ASN A 135 -2.70 1.67 4.71
C ASN A 135 -2.67 2.50 3.39
N PRO A 136 -3.18 3.74 3.34
CA PRO A 136 -3.24 4.52 2.12
C PRO A 136 -1.87 4.72 1.49
N GLY A 137 -1.78 4.43 0.18
CA GLY A 137 -0.54 4.54 -0.58
C GLY A 137 0.50 3.43 -0.35
N LEU A 138 0.32 2.56 0.65
CA LEU A 138 1.17 1.38 0.91
C LEU A 138 0.36 0.27 1.57
N VAL A 139 -0.55 -0.33 0.83
CA VAL A 139 -1.40 -1.43 1.31
C VAL A 139 -0.53 -2.66 1.57
N THR A 140 -0.66 -3.24 2.76
CA THR A 140 0.13 -4.41 3.17
C THR A 140 -0.69 -5.69 3.06
N PHE A 141 -0.08 -6.76 2.56
CA PHE A 141 -0.67 -8.09 2.41
C PHE A 141 0.26 -9.14 2.98
N THR A 142 -0.30 -10.25 3.45
CA THR A 142 0.50 -11.44 3.75
C THR A 142 1.16 -11.99 2.48
N GLU A 143 2.44 -12.37 2.57
CA GLU A 143 3.13 -13.01 1.44
C GLU A 143 2.59 -14.40 1.06
N ALA A 144 1.64 -14.95 1.83
CA ALA A 144 0.91 -16.17 1.47
C ALA A 144 0.12 -16.01 0.15
N TYR A 145 -0.16 -14.77 -0.27
CA TYR A 145 -0.76 -14.46 -1.57
C TYR A 145 0.25 -14.43 -2.74
N VAL A 146 1.53 -14.58 -2.49
CA VAL A 146 2.56 -14.82 -3.52
C VAL A 146 2.72 -16.33 -3.67
N PHE A 147 2.07 -16.91 -4.68
CA PHE A 147 1.98 -18.35 -4.86
C PHE A 147 3.27 -18.93 -5.44
N ARG A 148 3.96 -19.78 -4.67
CA ARG A 148 5.22 -20.42 -5.10
C ARG A 148 5.03 -21.60 -6.06
N GLY A 149 3.79 -21.97 -6.34
CA GLY A 149 3.42 -23.08 -7.23
C GLY A 149 2.11 -22.76 -7.93
N ALA A 150 1.53 -23.76 -8.60
CA ALA A 150 0.24 -23.60 -9.27
C ALA A 150 -0.86 -23.25 -8.26
N ALA A 151 -1.40 -22.04 -8.42
CA ALA A 151 -2.53 -21.58 -7.61
C ALA A 151 -3.84 -22.11 -8.16
N THR A 152 -4.74 -22.51 -7.27
CA THR A 152 -6.13 -22.86 -7.62
C THR A 152 -6.93 -21.60 -7.95
N ALA A 153 -8.05 -21.76 -8.65
CA ALA A 153 -8.99 -20.66 -8.91
C ALA A 153 -9.47 -20.01 -7.59
N ALA A 154 -9.78 -20.84 -6.58
CA ALA A 154 -10.21 -20.33 -5.27
C ALA A 154 -9.13 -19.48 -4.56
N GLN A 155 -7.86 -19.85 -4.69
CA GLN A 155 -6.77 -19.03 -4.12
C GLN A 155 -6.61 -17.69 -4.85
N ARG A 156 -6.73 -17.67 -6.18
CA ARG A 156 -6.71 -16.43 -6.97
C ARG A 156 -7.91 -15.54 -6.65
N GLU A 157 -9.10 -16.13 -6.52
CA GLU A 157 -10.30 -15.41 -6.12
C GLU A 157 -10.16 -14.82 -4.72
N ALA A 158 -9.65 -15.57 -3.74
CA ALA A 158 -9.40 -15.06 -2.38
C ALA A 158 -8.43 -13.88 -2.39
N ARG A 159 -7.31 -13.96 -3.14
CA ARG A 159 -6.38 -12.83 -3.32
C ARG A 159 -7.08 -11.62 -3.94
N SER A 160 -7.84 -11.82 -5.00
CA SER A 160 -8.56 -10.75 -5.70
C SER A 160 -9.57 -10.07 -4.78
N ASN A 161 -10.34 -10.85 -4.02
CA ASN A 161 -11.31 -10.33 -3.05
C ASN A 161 -10.61 -9.50 -1.97
N THR A 162 -9.47 -9.96 -1.46
CA THR A 162 -8.71 -9.20 -0.45
C THR A 162 -8.17 -7.90 -1.05
N ILE A 163 -7.60 -7.91 -2.26
CA ILE A 163 -7.12 -6.69 -2.94
C ILE A 163 -8.27 -5.66 -3.08
N LEU A 164 -9.44 -6.09 -3.51
CA LEU A 164 -10.59 -5.21 -3.68
C LEU A 164 -11.19 -4.76 -2.34
N HIS A 165 -11.13 -5.60 -1.30
CA HIS A 165 -11.53 -5.25 0.06
C HIS A 165 -10.67 -4.09 0.61
N GLU A 166 -9.35 -4.25 0.57
CA GLU A 166 -8.43 -3.18 1.02
C GLU A 166 -8.57 -1.92 0.17
N MET A 167 -8.88 -2.07 -1.13
CA MET A 167 -9.12 -0.92 -1.99
C MET A 167 -10.40 -0.17 -1.64
N ALA A 168 -11.48 -0.86 -1.27
CA ALA A 168 -12.72 -0.22 -0.85
C ALA A 168 -12.53 0.65 0.40
N HIS A 169 -11.63 0.25 1.29
CA HIS A 169 -11.26 1.01 2.48
C HIS A 169 -10.66 2.39 2.15
N MET A 170 -10.07 2.58 0.99
CA MET A 170 -9.54 3.89 0.57
C MET A 170 -10.61 4.99 0.62
N TRP A 171 -11.87 4.63 0.43
CA TRP A 171 -13.02 5.52 0.58
C TRP A 171 -13.76 5.31 1.90
N PHE A 172 -14.02 4.06 2.31
CA PHE A 172 -14.75 3.71 3.53
C PHE A 172 -13.81 3.08 4.58
N GLY A 173 -13.38 3.88 5.51
CA GLY A 173 -12.37 3.61 6.52
C GLY A 173 -11.34 4.74 6.55
N ASP A 174 -10.74 5.04 5.40
CA ASP A 174 -9.65 6.02 5.28
C ASP A 174 -10.15 7.44 4.96
N LEU A 175 -10.96 7.63 3.93
CA LEU A 175 -11.49 8.94 3.58
C LEU A 175 -12.67 9.29 4.49
N VAL A 176 -13.69 8.43 4.52
CA VAL A 176 -14.82 8.50 5.45
C VAL A 176 -14.56 7.52 6.57
N THR A 177 -14.34 8.02 7.79
CA THR A 177 -13.85 7.23 8.91
C THR A 177 -14.85 7.24 10.06
N MET A 178 -14.99 6.10 10.74
CA MET A 178 -15.79 5.98 11.96
C MET A 178 -15.24 6.93 13.05
N ARG A 179 -16.13 7.42 13.91
CA ARG A 179 -15.75 8.29 15.02
C ARG A 179 -15.05 7.50 16.15
N TRP A 180 -15.42 6.26 16.33
CA TRP A 180 -14.87 5.34 17.33
C TRP A 180 -14.92 3.90 16.82
N TRP A 181 -14.30 2.99 17.55
CA TRP A 181 -14.16 1.56 17.17
C TRP A 181 -15.43 0.71 17.34
N ASP A 182 -16.50 1.21 17.97
CA ASP A 182 -17.76 0.51 18.23
C ASP A 182 -18.70 0.52 17.03
#